data_9ee9b2a1a4650a1f2d34ca0932347e09
#
_entry.id   9ee9b2a1a4650a1f2d34ca0932347e09
#
_cell.length_a   1.000
_cell.length_b   1.000
_cell.length_c   1.000
_cell.angle_alpha   90.00
_cell.angle_beta   90.00
_cell.angle_gamma   90.00
#
_symmetry.space_group_name_H-M   'P 1'
#
loop_
_entity.id
_entity.type
_entity.pdbx_description
1 polymer ?
#
loop_
_entity_poly.entity_id
_entity_poly.type
_entity_poly.pdbx_seq_one_letter_code
_entity_poly.pdbx_strand_id
1 'polypeptide(L)'
;MQPEDFAYLSELESDFWWFVGMREITAALLDPVCAPRIDRQVLDDGSGTGGNLSWLKRYAGNGEVAGIDVTAEALSFCKKQGHQLLVQASATDLPFPESRFDLVTSFDVLVQIPEVGSDESAISEIFRVLKPGGIAFVRGAAYEWLKSDHDAALATHHRYSLEELVGKMKAAGFEILRSTYANSFLLPVALVRRLVLKRIGLARGSDVKPMPSALRWVNAPLTAALRAEAAWLRRGETKLGFGLSAICLARKP
;
A
#
# COMPACT_ATOMS: atom_id res chain seq x y z
N MET A 1 15.00 -5.03 -3.74
CA MET A 1 14.91 -5.74 -2.46
C MET A 1 15.72 -7.03 -2.55
N GLN A 2 16.45 -7.44 -1.51
CA GLN A 2 17.23 -8.68 -1.54
C GLN A 2 16.30 -9.90 -1.28
N PRO A 3 16.61 -11.11 -1.78
CA PRO A 3 15.77 -12.30 -1.56
C PRO A 3 15.46 -12.59 -0.08
N GLU A 4 16.40 -12.29 0.81
CA GLU A 4 16.24 -12.46 2.26
C GLU A 4 15.19 -11.51 2.87
N ASP A 5 15.01 -10.33 2.27
CA ASP A 5 14.02 -9.35 2.72
C ASP A 5 12.58 -9.87 2.52
N PHE A 6 12.34 -10.65 1.45
CA PHE A 6 11.02 -11.25 1.19
C PHE A 6 10.61 -12.27 2.26
N ALA A 7 11.56 -13.06 2.75
CA ALA A 7 11.29 -14.00 3.83
C ALA A 7 10.86 -13.27 5.11
N TYR A 8 11.58 -12.20 5.48
CA TYR A 8 11.23 -11.36 6.64
C TYR A 8 9.88 -10.66 6.45
N LEU A 9 9.61 -10.13 5.26
CA LEU A 9 8.32 -9.50 4.97
C LEU A 9 7.18 -10.49 5.12
N SER A 10 7.30 -11.70 4.56
CA SER A 10 6.28 -12.73 4.65
C SER A 10 5.96 -13.14 6.10
N GLU A 11 6.96 -13.13 7.00
CA GLU A 11 6.76 -13.38 8.43
C GLU A 11 6.08 -12.21 9.14
N LEU A 12 6.42 -10.96 8.76
CA LEU A 12 5.92 -9.76 9.41
C LEU A 12 4.49 -9.39 8.97
N GLU A 13 4.10 -9.72 7.76
CA GLU A 13 2.80 -9.30 7.18
C GLU A 13 1.60 -9.78 7.99
N SER A 14 1.72 -10.85 8.77
CA SER A 14 0.61 -11.42 9.53
C SER A 14 0.25 -10.60 10.77
N ASP A 15 1.23 -10.17 11.56
CA ASP A 15 1.03 -9.66 12.90
C ASP A 15 1.79 -8.38 13.27
N PHE A 16 2.70 -7.92 12.41
CA PHE A 16 3.43 -6.70 12.65
C PHE A 16 2.51 -5.48 12.61
N TRP A 17 2.62 -4.62 13.60
CA TRP A 17 1.74 -3.49 13.85
C TRP A 17 1.44 -2.63 12.63
N TRP A 18 2.45 -2.43 11.77
CA TRP A 18 2.31 -1.58 10.59
C TRP A 18 1.38 -2.21 9.55
N PHE A 19 1.57 -3.49 9.20
CA PHE A 19 0.72 -4.19 8.24
C PHE A 19 -0.72 -4.32 8.74
N VAL A 20 -0.88 -4.72 10.01
CA VAL A 20 -2.21 -4.84 10.64
C VAL A 20 -2.90 -3.48 10.67
N GLY A 21 -2.22 -2.43 11.14
CA GLY A 21 -2.76 -1.09 11.24
C GLY A 21 -3.10 -0.48 9.88
N MET A 22 -2.24 -0.65 8.88
CA MET A 22 -2.49 -0.13 7.54
C MET A 22 -3.64 -0.85 6.84
N ARG A 23 -3.85 -2.15 7.09
CA ARG A 23 -5.06 -2.87 6.63
C ARG A 23 -6.33 -2.32 7.28
N GLU A 24 -6.30 -1.97 8.56
CA GLU A 24 -7.44 -1.34 9.24
C GLU A 24 -7.75 0.05 8.66
N ILE A 25 -6.74 0.85 8.35
CA ILE A 25 -6.90 2.16 7.69
C ILE A 25 -7.46 1.97 6.28
N THR A 26 -6.92 1.01 5.52
CA THR A 26 -7.42 0.67 4.19
C THR A 26 -8.89 0.24 4.24
N ALA A 27 -9.26 -0.62 5.20
CA ALA A 27 -10.65 -1.02 5.41
C ALA A 27 -11.55 0.17 5.77
N ALA A 28 -11.07 1.10 6.60
CA ALA A 28 -11.84 2.30 6.96
C ALA A 28 -12.21 3.16 5.75
N LEU A 29 -11.40 3.11 4.69
CA LEU A 29 -11.60 3.86 3.46
C LEU A 29 -12.35 3.06 2.39
N LEU A 30 -12.08 1.76 2.26
CA LEU A 30 -12.67 0.89 1.24
C LEU A 30 -14.08 0.39 1.61
N ASP A 31 -14.33 0.04 2.88
CA ASP A 31 -15.60 -0.55 3.32
C ASP A 31 -16.82 0.30 2.90
N PRO A 32 -16.80 1.65 2.96
CA PRO A 32 -17.94 2.46 2.55
C PRO A 32 -18.26 2.41 1.06
N VAL A 33 -17.25 2.19 0.21
CA VAL A 33 -17.39 2.19 -1.27
C VAL A 33 -17.39 0.79 -1.87
N CYS A 34 -16.83 -0.15 -1.14
CA CYS A 34 -16.79 -1.57 -1.48
C CYS A 34 -17.71 -2.39 -0.58
N ALA A 35 -18.94 -1.91 -0.32
CA ALA A 35 -19.93 -2.65 0.46
C ALA A 35 -20.06 -4.11 -0.02
N PRO A 36 -20.41 -5.07 0.83
CA PRO A 36 -20.39 -6.49 0.51
C PRO A 36 -21.09 -6.78 -0.81
N ARG A 37 -20.35 -7.23 -1.78
CA ARG A 37 -20.87 -7.74 -3.06
C ARG A 37 -20.37 -9.14 -3.27
N ILE A 38 -21.12 -9.85 -4.10
CA ILE A 38 -21.01 -11.28 -4.18
C ILE A 38 -19.84 -11.71 -5.07
N ASP A 39 -19.49 -10.99 -6.12
CA ASP A 39 -18.53 -11.49 -7.15
C ASP A 39 -17.69 -10.35 -7.74
N ARG A 40 -16.68 -9.86 -7.01
CA ARG A 40 -15.74 -8.88 -7.56
C ARG A 40 -14.47 -9.54 -8.07
N GLN A 41 -13.97 -9.00 -9.17
CA GLN A 41 -12.62 -9.25 -9.65
C GLN A 41 -11.68 -8.20 -9.03
N VAL A 42 -10.75 -8.63 -8.23
CA VAL A 42 -9.81 -7.77 -7.49
C VAL A 42 -8.40 -7.99 -8.02
N LEU A 43 -7.65 -6.93 -8.23
CA LEU A 43 -6.23 -6.97 -8.54
C LEU A 43 -5.43 -6.29 -7.42
N ASP A 44 -4.40 -6.95 -6.94
CA ASP A 44 -3.35 -6.34 -6.12
C ASP A 44 -2.13 -6.09 -7.01
N ASP A 45 -1.94 -4.83 -7.40
CA ASP A 45 -0.83 -4.37 -8.19
C ASP A 45 0.39 -4.20 -7.28
N GLY A 46 1.40 -5.07 -7.47
CA GLY A 46 2.54 -5.20 -6.57
C GLY A 46 2.23 -6.01 -5.31
N SER A 47 1.83 -7.28 -5.50
CA SER A 47 1.37 -8.15 -4.41
C SER A 47 2.45 -8.53 -3.38
N GLY A 48 3.73 -8.26 -3.68
CA GLY A 48 4.83 -8.60 -2.80
C GLY A 48 4.81 -10.07 -2.39
N THR A 49 4.88 -10.35 -1.10
CA THR A 49 4.86 -11.71 -0.55
C THR A 49 3.46 -12.30 -0.34
N GLY A 50 2.39 -11.52 -0.61
CA GLY A 50 1.02 -12.03 -0.67
C GLY A 50 0.16 -11.76 0.55
N GLY A 51 0.68 -11.10 1.58
CA GLY A 51 -0.08 -10.83 2.81
C GLY A 51 -1.38 -10.05 2.59
N ASN A 52 -1.41 -9.17 1.60
CA ASN A 52 -2.62 -8.45 1.23
C ASN A 52 -3.58 -9.27 0.38
N LEU A 53 -3.12 -10.22 -0.45
CA LEU A 53 -3.99 -11.04 -1.29
C LEU A 53 -5.03 -11.81 -0.47
N SER A 54 -4.59 -12.43 0.63
CA SER A 54 -5.50 -13.13 1.55
C SER A 54 -6.50 -12.19 2.20
N TRP A 55 -6.06 -11.00 2.58
CA TRP A 55 -6.92 -9.99 3.20
C TRP A 55 -7.92 -9.38 2.20
N LEU A 56 -7.53 -9.19 0.94
CA LEU A 56 -8.38 -8.65 -0.13
C LEU A 56 -9.53 -9.58 -0.53
N LYS A 57 -9.46 -10.89 -0.23
CA LYS A 57 -10.57 -11.84 -0.43
C LYS A 57 -11.87 -11.35 0.20
N ARG A 58 -11.81 -10.55 1.27
CA ARG A 58 -13.00 -9.95 1.90
C ARG A 58 -13.81 -9.05 0.95
N TYR A 59 -13.15 -8.47 -0.06
CA TYR A 59 -13.80 -7.62 -1.07
C TYR A 59 -14.19 -8.37 -2.33
N ALA A 60 -13.61 -9.52 -2.57
CA ALA A 60 -13.93 -10.35 -3.74
C ALA A 60 -15.23 -11.13 -3.59
N GLY A 61 -15.62 -11.50 -2.36
CA GLY A 61 -16.76 -12.41 -2.15
C GLY A 61 -16.47 -13.78 -2.76
N ASN A 62 -17.31 -14.23 -3.73
CA ASN A 62 -17.06 -15.44 -4.52
C ASN A 62 -16.20 -15.16 -5.78
N GLY A 63 -15.82 -13.91 -6.01
CA GLY A 63 -14.94 -13.53 -7.11
C GLY A 63 -13.48 -13.89 -6.84
N GLU A 64 -12.60 -13.36 -7.66
CA GLU A 64 -11.20 -13.72 -7.65
C GLU A 64 -10.32 -12.56 -7.18
N VAL A 65 -9.20 -12.89 -6.55
CA VAL A 65 -8.12 -11.95 -6.25
C VAL A 65 -6.89 -12.38 -7.03
N ALA A 66 -6.51 -11.56 -8.00
CA ALA A 66 -5.26 -11.70 -8.75
C ALA A 66 -4.17 -10.83 -8.13
N GLY A 67 -2.93 -11.27 -8.23
CA GLY A 67 -1.76 -10.50 -7.82
C GLY A 67 -0.74 -10.41 -8.94
N ILE A 68 -0.09 -9.27 -9.07
CA ILE A 68 1.11 -9.12 -9.88
C ILE A 68 2.28 -8.65 -9.03
N ASP A 69 3.47 -9.03 -9.45
CA ASP A 69 4.73 -8.47 -8.98
C ASP A 69 5.78 -8.57 -10.07
N VAL A 70 6.73 -7.65 -10.08
CA VAL A 70 7.83 -7.67 -11.04
C VAL A 70 8.85 -8.76 -10.71
N THR A 71 8.91 -9.21 -9.46
CA THR A 71 9.88 -10.21 -8.99
C THR A 71 9.26 -11.61 -8.86
N ALA A 72 9.91 -12.58 -9.47
CA ALA A 72 9.50 -13.98 -9.37
C ALA A 72 9.61 -14.52 -7.93
N GLU A 73 10.58 -14.01 -7.17
CA GLU A 73 10.79 -14.35 -5.77
C GLU A 73 9.58 -14.01 -4.92
N ALA A 74 9.04 -12.78 -5.03
CA ALA A 74 7.84 -12.36 -4.33
C ALA A 74 6.66 -13.30 -4.65
N LEU A 75 6.42 -13.57 -5.92
CA LEU A 75 5.37 -14.48 -6.36
C LEU A 75 5.55 -15.92 -5.87
N SER A 76 6.79 -16.36 -5.62
CA SER A 76 7.05 -17.67 -5.03
C SER A 76 6.49 -17.79 -3.60
N PHE A 77 6.56 -16.70 -2.81
CA PHE A 77 5.94 -16.64 -1.48
C PHE A 77 4.42 -16.63 -1.57
N CYS A 78 3.83 -15.88 -2.52
CA CYS A 78 2.39 -15.91 -2.77
C CYS A 78 1.91 -17.34 -3.10
N LYS A 79 2.64 -18.07 -3.95
CA LYS A 79 2.33 -19.47 -4.29
C LYS A 79 2.38 -20.40 -3.07
N LYS A 80 3.39 -20.24 -2.20
CA LYS A 80 3.51 -21.01 -0.95
C LYS A 80 2.34 -20.76 0.01
N GLN A 81 1.73 -19.56 -0.04
CA GLN A 81 0.52 -19.21 0.73
C GLN A 81 -0.79 -19.69 0.07
N GLY A 82 -0.70 -20.39 -1.07
CA GLY A 82 -1.85 -20.97 -1.76
C GLY A 82 -2.54 -20.03 -2.76
N HIS A 83 -1.95 -18.88 -3.09
CA HIS A 83 -2.45 -18.01 -4.15
C HIS A 83 -2.09 -18.56 -5.53
N GLN A 84 -3.05 -18.58 -6.46
CA GLN A 84 -2.87 -19.20 -7.77
C GLN A 84 -2.95 -18.22 -8.93
N LEU A 85 -3.73 -17.14 -8.79
CA LEU A 85 -3.89 -16.13 -9.83
C LEU A 85 -2.79 -15.08 -9.71
N LEU A 86 -1.59 -15.46 -10.13
CA LEU A 86 -0.37 -14.66 -10.01
C LEU A 86 0.29 -14.50 -11.37
N VAL A 87 0.68 -13.28 -11.70
CA VAL A 87 1.37 -12.97 -12.96
C VAL A 87 2.62 -12.14 -12.66
N GLN A 88 3.75 -12.52 -13.23
CA GLN A 88 4.94 -11.68 -13.19
C GLN A 88 4.81 -10.60 -14.26
N ALA A 89 4.65 -9.34 -13.82
CA ALA A 89 4.44 -8.19 -14.70
C ALA A 89 4.86 -6.88 -14.02
N SER A 90 5.06 -5.85 -14.84
CA SER A 90 5.24 -4.48 -14.35
C SER A 90 3.88 -3.79 -14.15
N ALA A 91 3.79 -2.93 -13.13
CA ALA A 91 2.65 -2.03 -12.95
C ALA A 91 2.45 -1.08 -14.16
N THR A 92 3.50 -0.82 -14.92
CA THR A 92 3.47 0.04 -16.12
C THR A 92 2.99 -0.66 -17.39
N ASP A 93 2.79 -1.99 -17.34
CA ASP A 93 2.32 -2.82 -18.45
C ASP A 93 1.59 -4.05 -17.88
N LEU A 94 0.32 -3.85 -17.55
CA LEU A 94 -0.52 -4.88 -16.93
C LEU A 94 -1.01 -5.89 -17.97
N PRO A 95 -0.73 -7.20 -17.84
CA PRO A 95 -1.07 -8.21 -18.83
C PRO A 95 -2.55 -8.63 -18.75
N PHE A 96 -3.44 -7.68 -18.56
CA PHE A 96 -4.87 -7.89 -18.46
C PHE A 96 -5.62 -7.04 -19.50
N PRO A 97 -6.77 -7.51 -20.00
CA PRO A 97 -7.60 -6.70 -20.87
C PRO A 97 -8.17 -5.49 -20.11
N GLU A 98 -8.59 -4.48 -20.88
CA GLU A 98 -9.33 -3.35 -20.33
C GLU A 98 -10.62 -3.80 -19.64
N SER A 99 -11.06 -3.03 -18.66
CA SER A 99 -12.35 -3.25 -17.97
C SER A 99 -12.52 -4.65 -17.36
N ARG A 100 -11.45 -5.21 -16.80
CA ARG A 100 -11.44 -6.55 -16.18
C ARG A 100 -11.80 -6.52 -14.70
N PHE A 101 -11.33 -5.52 -13.94
CA PHE A 101 -11.39 -5.52 -12.47
C PHE A 101 -12.41 -4.55 -11.92
N ASP A 102 -13.01 -4.92 -10.79
CA ASP A 102 -13.93 -4.07 -10.02
C ASP A 102 -13.19 -3.26 -8.95
N LEU A 103 -12.04 -3.77 -8.49
CA LEU A 103 -11.15 -3.14 -7.51
C LEU A 103 -9.70 -3.40 -7.91
N VAL A 104 -8.90 -2.35 -7.95
CA VAL A 104 -7.43 -2.44 -8.05
C VAL A 104 -6.83 -1.75 -6.83
N THR A 105 -5.94 -2.44 -6.14
CA THR A 105 -5.13 -1.89 -5.05
C THR A 105 -3.68 -1.81 -5.47
N SER A 106 -2.99 -0.72 -5.10
CA SER A 106 -1.56 -0.51 -5.31
C SER A 106 -0.96 0.05 -4.02
N PHE A 107 -0.25 -0.80 -3.29
CA PHE A 107 0.30 -0.50 -1.98
C PHE A 107 1.80 -0.27 -2.04
N ASP A 108 2.21 0.99 -2.03
CA ASP A 108 3.61 1.42 -2.05
C ASP A 108 4.39 0.95 -3.30
N VAL A 109 3.70 0.73 -4.44
CA VAL A 109 4.29 0.31 -5.71
C VAL A 109 4.83 1.50 -6.48
N LEU A 110 4.02 2.55 -6.66
CA LEU A 110 4.39 3.72 -7.46
C LEU A 110 5.69 4.37 -6.96
N VAL A 111 5.95 4.30 -5.66
CA VAL A 111 7.17 4.84 -5.03
C VAL A 111 8.44 4.06 -5.42
N GLN A 112 8.29 2.83 -5.94
CA GLN A 112 9.39 1.94 -6.31
C GLN A 112 9.71 1.97 -7.80
N ILE A 113 8.92 2.68 -8.61
CA ILE A 113 9.16 2.81 -10.06
C ILE A 113 10.34 3.78 -10.27
N PRO A 114 11.45 3.33 -10.88
CA PRO A 114 12.68 4.13 -10.91
C PRO A 114 12.66 5.23 -11.97
N GLU A 115 11.89 5.07 -13.05
CA GLU A 115 11.89 5.98 -14.18
C GLU A 115 10.92 7.13 -13.97
N VAL A 116 11.38 8.34 -14.20
CA VAL A 116 10.55 9.55 -14.09
C VAL A 116 9.38 9.49 -15.06
N GLY A 117 8.17 9.67 -14.57
CA GLY A 117 6.93 9.63 -15.37
C GLY A 117 6.34 8.24 -15.57
N SER A 118 7.05 7.16 -15.24
CA SER A 118 6.52 5.81 -15.38
C SER A 118 5.44 5.47 -14.34
N ASP A 119 5.36 6.21 -13.25
CA ASP A 119 4.26 6.14 -12.30
C ASP A 119 2.93 6.61 -12.93
N GLU A 120 2.97 7.56 -13.86
CA GLU A 120 1.80 7.99 -14.64
C GLU A 120 1.33 6.87 -15.60
N SER A 121 2.26 6.12 -16.19
CA SER A 121 1.94 4.93 -16.98
C SER A 121 1.28 3.86 -16.12
N ALA A 122 1.80 3.59 -14.92
CA ALA A 122 1.19 2.65 -13.99
C ALA A 122 -0.23 3.08 -13.57
N ILE A 123 -0.45 4.35 -13.27
CA ILE A 123 -1.79 4.89 -12.97
C ILE A 123 -2.73 4.74 -14.17
N SER A 124 -2.23 4.97 -15.40
CA SER A 124 -3.00 4.80 -16.63
C SER A 124 -3.38 3.32 -16.86
N GLU A 125 -2.48 2.39 -16.56
CA GLU A 125 -2.76 0.95 -16.62
C GLU A 125 -3.81 0.53 -15.58
N ILE A 126 -3.72 1.02 -14.34
CA ILE A 126 -4.77 0.82 -13.31
C ILE A 126 -6.12 1.32 -13.85
N PHE A 127 -6.14 2.51 -14.46
CA PHE A 127 -7.37 3.05 -15.07
C PHE A 127 -7.87 2.16 -16.20
N ARG A 128 -7.00 1.70 -17.10
CA ARG A 128 -7.37 0.87 -18.24
C ARG A 128 -8.03 -0.43 -17.82
N VAL A 129 -7.42 -1.15 -16.86
CA VAL A 129 -7.90 -2.48 -16.45
C VAL A 129 -9.12 -2.43 -15.53
N LEU A 130 -9.43 -1.29 -14.93
CA LEU A 130 -10.66 -1.11 -14.15
C LEU A 130 -11.88 -1.02 -15.06
N LYS A 131 -12.98 -1.64 -14.61
CA LYS A 131 -14.31 -1.46 -15.21
C LYS A 131 -14.82 -0.03 -14.97
N PRO A 132 -15.73 0.50 -15.83
CA PRO A 132 -16.51 1.69 -15.46
C PRO A 132 -17.18 1.49 -14.10
N GLY A 133 -17.09 2.48 -13.22
CA GLY A 133 -17.53 2.37 -11.83
C GLY A 133 -16.57 1.62 -10.89
N GLY A 134 -15.50 1.05 -11.41
CA GLY A 134 -14.48 0.33 -10.62
C GLY A 134 -13.65 1.26 -9.75
N ILE A 135 -13.11 0.72 -8.69
CA ILE A 135 -12.43 1.45 -7.61
C ILE A 135 -10.91 1.22 -7.68
N ALA A 136 -10.15 2.31 -7.61
CA ALA A 136 -8.71 2.29 -7.38
C ALA A 136 -8.40 2.72 -5.95
N PHE A 137 -7.55 1.97 -5.26
CA PHE A 137 -6.97 2.35 -3.99
C PHE A 137 -5.45 2.42 -4.14
N VAL A 138 -4.91 3.62 -4.13
CA VAL A 138 -3.47 3.85 -4.30
C VAL A 138 -2.89 4.44 -3.02
N ARG A 139 -1.80 3.84 -2.53
CA ARG A 139 -1.02 4.32 -1.40
C ARG A 139 0.44 4.44 -1.77
N GLY A 140 1.08 5.52 -1.33
CA GLY A 140 2.51 5.71 -1.45
C GLY A 140 3.11 6.38 -0.23
N ALA A 141 4.42 6.22 -0.03
CA ALA A 141 5.16 6.91 1.02
C ALA A 141 5.07 8.43 0.83
N ALA A 142 4.84 9.16 1.93
CA ALA A 142 4.66 10.60 1.88
C ALA A 142 5.96 11.37 2.09
N TYR A 143 6.01 12.56 1.47
CA TYR A 143 7.01 13.61 1.60
C TYR A 143 8.44 13.24 1.19
N GLU A 144 8.90 13.77 0.07
CA GLU A 144 10.26 13.58 -0.46
C GLU A 144 11.34 13.97 0.57
N TRP A 145 11.11 15.02 1.37
CA TRP A 145 12.04 15.47 2.42
C TRP A 145 12.22 14.47 3.59
N LEU A 146 11.33 13.45 3.70
CA LEU A 146 11.46 12.34 4.68
C LEU A 146 12.30 11.18 4.15
N LYS A 147 12.85 11.27 2.96
CA LYS A 147 13.69 10.23 2.35
C LYS A 147 14.87 9.88 3.23
N SER A 148 15.19 8.61 3.34
CA SER A 148 16.21 8.11 4.28
C SER A 148 16.80 6.78 3.79
N ASP A 149 17.77 6.20 4.53
CA ASP A 149 18.35 4.88 4.19
C ASP A 149 17.30 3.74 4.17
N HIS A 150 16.16 3.93 4.84
CA HIS A 150 15.02 3.03 4.74
C HIS A 150 14.48 2.98 3.32
N ASP A 151 14.43 4.12 2.62
CA ASP A 151 13.97 4.19 1.24
C ASP A 151 14.92 3.47 0.29
N ALA A 152 16.22 3.59 0.52
CA ALA A 152 17.22 2.85 -0.25
C ALA A 152 17.06 1.33 -0.07
N ALA A 153 16.77 0.87 1.14
CA ALA A 153 16.54 -0.54 1.44
C ALA A 153 15.27 -1.11 0.78
N LEU A 154 14.24 -0.28 0.61
CA LEU A 154 12.97 -0.65 -0.01
C LEU A 154 12.88 -0.28 -1.50
N ALA A 155 13.98 0.19 -2.10
CA ALA A 155 13.99 0.71 -3.48
C ALA A 155 12.93 1.82 -3.70
N THR A 156 12.74 2.69 -2.71
CA THR A 156 11.84 3.84 -2.84
C THR A 156 12.55 4.95 -3.59
N HIS A 157 12.14 5.21 -4.82
CA HIS A 157 12.72 6.22 -5.69
C HIS A 157 12.06 7.58 -5.52
N HIS A 158 10.75 7.61 -5.23
CA HIS A 158 9.98 8.84 -5.07
C HIS A 158 9.03 8.75 -3.87
N ARG A 159 8.71 9.90 -3.26
CA ARG A 159 7.71 10.04 -2.20
C ARG A 159 6.73 11.14 -2.58
N TYR A 160 5.46 10.89 -2.41
CA TYR A 160 4.38 11.76 -2.89
C TYR A 160 3.94 12.79 -1.86
N SER A 161 3.63 14.00 -2.32
CA SER A 161 2.63 14.80 -1.64
C SER A 161 1.23 14.27 -1.97
N LEU A 162 0.26 14.54 -1.10
CA LEU A 162 -1.13 14.13 -1.39
C LEU A 162 -1.68 14.85 -2.62
N GLU A 163 -1.29 16.13 -2.81
CA GLU A 163 -1.68 16.94 -3.96
C GLU A 163 -1.13 16.37 -5.27
N GLU A 164 0.13 15.97 -5.29
CA GLU A 164 0.77 15.33 -6.44
C GLU A 164 0.07 14.03 -6.82
N LEU A 165 -0.13 13.11 -5.85
CA LEU A 165 -0.80 11.84 -6.10
C LEU A 165 -2.21 12.05 -6.65
N VAL A 166 -2.99 12.95 -6.04
CA VAL A 166 -4.33 13.30 -6.50
C VAL A 166 -4.31 13.93 -7.90
N GLY A 167 -3.32 14.80 -8.19
CA GLY A 167 -3.14 15.41 -9.50
C GLY A 167 -2.91 14.37 -10.59
N LYS A 168 -2.00 13.41 -10.38
CA LYS A 168 -1.71 12.32 -11.31
C LYS A 168 -2.94 11.41 -11.52
N MET A 169 -3.67 11.06 -10.47
CA MET A 169 -4.89 10.26 -10.58
C MET A 169 -5.98 10.98 -11.40
N LYS A 170 -6.16 12.28 -11.17
CA LYS A 170 -7.11 13.10 -11.97
C LYS A 170 -6.68 13.20 -13.43
N ALA A 171 -5.40 13.38 -13.70
CA ALA A 171 -4.86 13.44 -15.06
C ALA A 171 -5.11 12.14 -15.84
N ALA A 172 -5.10 10.99 -15.18
CA ALA A 172 -5.47 9.71 -15.77
C ALA A 172 -6.99 9.50 -15.95
N GLY A 173 -7.84 10.45 -15.52
CA GLY A 173 -9.29 10.40 -15.71
C GLY A 173 -10.10 9.92 -14.50
N PHE A 174 -9.48 9.69 -13.36
CA PHE A 174 -10.19 9.24 -12.16
C PHE A 174 -11.03 10.33 -11.50
N GLU A 175 -12.22 9.96 -11.04
CA GLU A 175 -12.99 10.70 -10.05
C GLU A 175 -12.44 10.40 -8.64
N ILE A 176 -11.99 11.42 -7.92
CA ILE A 176 -11.45 11.23 -6.57
C ILE A 176 -12.60 11.14 -5.57
N LEU A 177 -12.76 9.97 -4.97
CA LEU A 177 -13.77 9.76 -3.91
C LEU A 177 -13.25 10.25 -2.57
N ARG A 178 -11.98 9.94 -2.27
CA ARG A 178 -11.35 10.34 -1.01
C ARG A 178 -9.83 10.41 -1.16
N SER A 179 -9.24 11.39 -0.49
CA SER A 179 -7.79 11.49 -0.39
C SER A 179 -7.42 11.92 1.02
N THR A 180 -6.39 11.29 1.61
CA THR A 180 -5.96 11.57 2.98
C THR A 180 -4.50 11.14 3.15
N TYR A 181 -3.83 11.75 4.10
CA TYR A 181 -2.65 11.13 4.66
C TYR A 181 -3.05 10.01 5.63
N ALA A 182 -2.12 9.15 5.94
CA ALA A 182 -2.26 8.08 6.91
C ALA A 182 -0.96 7.87 7.68
N ASN A 183 -1.05 7.11 8.78
CA ASN A 183 0.04 6.91 9.70
C ASN A 183 0.50 8.24 10.33
N SER A 184 -0.49 9.08 10.69
CA SER A 184 -0.32 10.43 11.21
C SER A 184 0.07 10.41 12.68
N PHE A 185 -0.54 9.53 13.47
CA PHE A 185 -0.31 9.46 14.91
C PHE A 185 1.11 9.00 15.25
N LEU A 186 1.76 8.28 14.34
CA LEU A 186 3.14 7.82 14.49
C LEU A 186 4.16 8.75 13.80
N LEU A 187 3.71 9.77 13.07
CA LEU A 187 4.62 10.73 12.44
C LEU A 187 5.59 11.39 13.43
N PRO A 188 5.17 11.85 14.62
CA PRO A 188 6.12 12.43 15.59
C PRO A 188 7.21 11.45 16.01
N VAL A 189 6.85 10.17 16.22
CA VAL A 189 7.81 9.11 16.57
C VAL A 189 8.80 8.87 15.43
N ALA A 190 8.30 8.81 14.19
CA ALA A 190 9.13 8.66 13.01
C ALA A 190 10.07 9.86 12.79
N LEU A 191 9.58 11.08 13.03
CA LEU A 191 10.40 12.29 12.95
C LEU A 191 11.53 12.29 13.98
N VAL A 192 11.23 12.01 15.23
CA VAL A 192 12.25 11.91 16.29
C VAL A 192 13.29 10.85 15.93
N ARG A 193 12.85 9.67 15.47
CA ARG A 193 13.76 8.61 15.07
C ARG A 193 14.66 9.03 13.88
N ARG A 194 14.08 9.60 12.83
CA ARG A 194 14.80 9.96 11.60
C ARG A 194 15.65 11.21 11.74
N LEU A 195 15.18 12.24 12.42
CA LEU A 195 15.87 13.52 12.51
C LEU A 195 16.82 13.62 13.71
N VAL A 196 16.53 12.93 14.80
CA VAL A 196 17.32 13.03 16.04
C VAL A 196 18.17 11.77 16.22
N LEU A 197 17.58 10.59 16.39
CA LEU A 197 18.32 9.38 16.75
C LEU A 197 19.31 8.94 15.68
N LYS A 198 19.01 9.17 14.40
CA LYS A 198 19.96 8.91 13.30
C LYS A 198 21.17 9.84 13.34
N ARG A 199 20.96 11.14 13.59
CA ARG A 199 22.07 12.13 13.65
C ARG A 199 23.06 11.83 14.77
N ILE A 200 22.60 11.27 15.86
CA ILE A 200 23.46 10.89 17.00
C ILE A 200 23.93 9.43 16.96
N GLY A 201 23.69 8.73 15.82
CA GLY A 201 24.18 7.37 15.58
C GLY A 201 23.47 6.26 16.38
N LEU A 202 22.37 6.57 17.08
CA LEU A 202 21.60 5.63 17.89
C LEU A 202 20.56 4.81 17.08
N ALA A 203 20.26 5.22 15.83
CA ALA A 203 19.36 4.47 14.96
C ALA A 203 20.05 4.19 13.62
N ARG A 204 20.40 2.95 13.32
CA ARG A 204 20.99 2.50 12.06
C ARG A 204 20.13 1.41 11.43
N GLY A 205 19.98 1.46 10.10
CA GLY A 205 19.36 0.41 9.29
C GLY A 205 17.89 0.64 8.95
N SER A 206 17.30 -0.36 8.25
CA SER A 206 15.92 -0.36 7.79
C SER A 206 14.93 -0.58 8.93
N ASP A 207 13.74 0.05 8.81
CA ASP A 207 12.62 -0.12 9.75
C ASP A 207 11.89 -1.47 9.55
N VAL A 208 12.22 -2.21 8.49
CA VAL A 208 11.60 -3.50 8.09
C VAL A 208 12.27 -4.72 8.76
N LYS A 209 13.21 -4.52 9.67
CA LYS A 209 13.81 -5.64 10.41
C LYS A 209 12.86 -6.18 11.47
N PRO A 210 12.87 -7.51 11.70
CA PRO A 210 12.12 -8.11 12.80
C PRO A 210 12.42 -7.38 14.11
N MET A 211 11.36 -7.06 14.83
CA MET A 211 11.50 -6.37 16.11
C MET A 211 12.20 -7.31 17.12
N PRO A 212 13.25 -6.87 17.80
CA PRO A 212 13.86 -7.68 18.86
C PRO A 212 12.78 -8.18 19.83
N SER A 213 12.93 -9.40 20.31
CA SER A 213 11.94 -10.01 21.22
C SER A 213 11.63 -9.13 22.45
N ALA A 214 12.62 -8.41 22.95
CA ALA A 214 12.47 -7.43 24.03
C ALA A 214 11.56 -6.24 23.70
N LEU A 215 11.31 -5.94 22.41
CA LEU A 215 10.47 -4.83 21.95
C LEU A 215 9.11 -5.29 21.42
N ARG A 216 8.80 -6.59 21.45
CA ARG A 216 7.51 -7.11 20.96
C ARG A 216 6.30 -6.48 21.65
N TRP A 217 6.44 -6.06 22.91
CA TRP A 217 5.38 -5.35 23.63
C TRP A 217 4.96 -4.03 22.98
N VAL A 218 5.84 -3.40 22.19
CA VAL A 218 5.55 -2.15 21.47
C VAL A 218 4.57 -2.38 20.30
N ASN A 219 4.45 -3.62 19.80
CA ASN A 219 3.57 -3.96 18.69
C ASN A 219 2.09 -3.62 19.00
N ALA A 220 1.62 -3.96 20.18
CA ALA A 220 0.23 -3.74 20.57
C ALA A 220 -0.16 -2.24 20.65
N PRO A 221 0.58 -1.36 21.34
CA PRO A 221 0.24 0.06 21.40
C PRO A 221 0.38 0.76 20.03
N LEU A 222 1.34 0.37 19.17
CA LEU A 222 1.45 0.92 17.83
C LEU A 222 0.28 0.48 16.93
N THR A 223 -0.12 -0.78 17.03
CA THR A 223 -1.34 -1.28 16.35
C THR A 223 -2.58 -0.53 16.85
N ALA A 224 -2.70 -0.30 18.15
CA ALA A 224 -3.82 0.44 18.73
C ALA A 224 -3.88 1.89 18.23
N ALA A 225 -2.72 2.56 18.10
CA ALA A 225 -2.64 3.90 17.53
C ALA A 225 -3.17 3.96 16.09
N LEU A 226 -2.78 3.01 15.22
CA LEU A 226 -3.28 2.96 13.85
C LEU A 226 -4.75 2.53 13.77
N ARG A 227 -5.23 1.68 14.68
CA ARG A 227 -6.66 1.38 14.81
C ARG A 227 -7.48 2.59 15.23
N ALA A 228 -6.96 3.42 16.13
CA ALA A 228 -7.61 4.68 16.51
C ALA A 228 -7.68 5.65 15.31
N GLU A 229 -6.61 5.71 14.50
CA GLU A 229 -6.59 6.47 13.26
C GLU A 229 -7.61 5.93 12.25
N ALA A 230 -7.69 4.61 12.07
CA ALA A 230 -8.70 3.98 11.22
C ALA A 230 -10.13 4.29 11.72
N ALA A 231 -10.37 4.24 13.03
CA ALA A 231 -11.65 4.60 13.62
C ALA A 231 -12.00 6.08 13.39
N TRP A 232 -11.01 6.97 13.42
CA TRP A 232 -11.20 8.38 13.06
C TRP A 232 -11.60 8.51 11.59
N LEU A 233 -10.89 7.85 10.68
CA LEU A 233 -11.16 7.88 9.24
C LEU A 233 -12.53 7.26 8.88
N ARG A 234 -13.07 6.33 9.67
CA ARG A 234 -14.43 5.79 9.48
C ARG A 234 -15.54 6.81 9.74
N ARG A 235 -15.26 7.94 10.41
CA ARG A 235 -16.27 8.95 10.76
C ARG A 235 -16.64 9.89 9.59
N GLY A 236 -16.84 9.33 8.41
CA GLY A 236 -17.30 10.08 7.24
C GLY A 236 -16.16 10.80 6.49
N GLU A 237 -16.31 12.07 6.17
CA GLU A 237 -15.38 12.83 5.33
C GLU A 237 -14.11 13.31 6.04
N THR A 238 -13.76 12.74 7.18
CA THR A 238 -12.55 13.12 7.91
C THR A 238 -11.30 12.89 7.08
N LYS A 239 -10.43 13.88 7.02
CA LYS A 239 -9.12 13.82 6.37
C LYS A 239 -8.03 14.07 7.40
N LEU A 240 -6.90 13.45 7.20
CA LEU A 240 -5.69 13.78 7.94
C LEU A 240 -4.81 14.67 7.07
N GLY A 241 -4.43 15.83 7.59
CA GLY A 241 -3.66 16.82 6.84
C GLY A 241 -2.16 16.50 6.72
N PHE A 242 -1.70 15.46 7.41
CA PHE A 242 -0.30 14.99 7.43
C PHE A 242 -0.24 13.51 7.78
N GLY A 243 0.87 12.84 7.45
CA GLY A 243 1.09 11.42 7.75
C GLY A 243 2.28 10.86 6.97
N LEU A 244 2.67 9.64 7.25
CA LEU A 244 3.81 8.98 6.60
C LEU A 244 3.44 8.35 5.25
N SER A 245 2.15 8.20 4.97
CA SER A 245 1.63 7.67 3.70
C SER A 245 0.59 8.61 3.12
N ALA A 246 0.62 8.81 1.81
CA ALA A 246 -0.42 9.46 1.02
C ALA A 246 -1.34 8.40 0.44
N ILE A 247 -2.66 8.57 0.56
CA ILE A 247 -3.67 7.63 0.07
C ILE A 247 -4.65 8.36 -0.83
N CYS A 248 -4.93 7.77 -1.97
CA CYS A 248 -5.96 8.19 -2.89
C CYS A 248 -6.91 7.05 -3.19
N LEU A 249 -8.19 7.24 -2.90
CA LEU A 249 -9.30 6.37 -3.26
C LEU A 249 -10.07 7.04 -4.40
N ALA A 250 -10.20 6.37 -5.52
CA ALA A 250 -10.74 6.94 -6.72
C ALA A 250 -11.64 5.95 -7.47
N ARG A 251 -12.48 6.47 -8.36
CA ARG A 251 -13.39 5.70 -9.20
C ARG A 251 -13.08 5.98 -10.67
N LYS A 252 -13.12 4.96 -11.49
CA LYS A 252 -13.23 5.12 -12.95
C LYS A 252 -14.68 5.50 -13.28
N PRO A 253 -14.93 6.65 -13.92
CA PRO A 253 -16.27 7.07 -14.33
C PRO A 253 -17.02 6.07 -15.21
#